data_e7763bd2b76b3d6b26c51ba4cb50d0ae
#
_entry.id   e7763bd2b76b3d6b26c51ba4cb50d0ae
#
_cell.length_a   1.000
_cell.length_b   1.000
_cell.length_c   1.000
_cell.angle_alpha   90.00
_cell.angle_beta   90.00
_cell.angle_gamma   90.00
#
_symmetry.space_group_name_H-M   'P 1'
#
loop_
_entity.id
_entity.type
_entity.pdbx_description
1 polymer ?
#
loop_
_entity_poly.entity_id
_entity_poly.type
_entity_poly.pdbx_seq_one_letter_code
_entity_poly.pdbx_strand_id
1 'polypeptide(L)'
;FVAVNCAAIPETLIESELFGHEKGSFTGATSMKRGQFEQADGGTLFLDEIADMSLNTQAKVLRALQEQQFTRVGGTKLLKVDVRVLAASNKDLIKEIEKGLFREDLFYRLNVVPIIVPPLRERREDVPLLIRHFMKVHAEEQGLRMKEISPDAMIVFQQYDWPGNIRELRNLIERLMIMAPGPVIEAAQAGLSLQARPIGSTSQTTTPTPTVNPLFTQSYDSLRDARNAFEKDYIARKLREHHWNISRTSEDLKVERSHLHRKIKLLDVEMRPEG
;
A
#
# COMPACT_ATOMS: atom_id res chain seq x y z
N PHE A 1 10.15 2.31 -26.01
CA PHE A 1 9.06 2.13 -25.04
C PHE A 1 9.12 3.24 -24.01
N VAL A 2 8.03 4.00 -23.87
CA VAL A 2 7.88 5.11 -22.91
C VAL A 2 6.74 4.77 -21.96
N ALA A 3 6.99 4.79 -20.65
CA ALA A 3 5.97 4.50 -19.63
C ALA A 3 5.68 5.75 -18.80
N VAL A 4 4.41 6.04 -18.58
CA VAL A 4 3.93 7.18 -17.78
C VAL A 4 2.92 6.68 -16.76
N ASN A 5 3.19 6.95 -15.49
CA ASN A 5 2.18 6.73 -14.46
C ASN A 5 1.40 8.03 -14.24
N CYS A 6 0.12 8.01 -14.62
CA CYS A 6 -0.74 9.20 -14.60
C CYS A 6 -1.13 9.63 -13.19
N ALA A 7 -1.19 8.69 -12.25
CA ALA A 7 -1.47 8.99 -10.84
C ALA A 7 -0.28 9.64 -10.10
N ALA A 8 0.94 9.43 -10.60
CA ALA A 8 2.14 9.97 -9.97
C ALA A 8 2.43 11.44 -10.34
N ILE A 9 1.75 11.98 -11.36
CA ILE A 9 1.97 13.33 -11.87
C ILE A 9 0.82 14.24 -11.37
N PRO A 10 1.12 15.40 -10.77
CA PRO A 10 0.09 16.36 -10.41
C PRO A 10 -0.79 16.74 -11.62
N GLU A 11 -2.11 16.89 -11.40
CA GLU A 11 -3.07 17.21 -12.46
C GLU A 11 -2.68 18.44 -13.29
N THR A 12 -2.11 19.46 -12.66
CA THR A 12 -1.64 20.69 -13.30
C THR A 12 -0.45 20.50 -14.22
N LEU A 13 0.31 19.41 -14.08
CA LEU A 13 1.53 19.12 -14.84
C LEU A 13 1.36 17.99 -15.84
N ILE A 14 0.37 17.11 -15.68
CA ILE A 14 0.20 15.91 -16.52
C ILE A 14 0.07 16.24 -18.00
N GLU A 15 -0.63 17.33 -18.32
CA GLU A 15 -0.79 17.78 -19.69
C GLU A 15 0.56 18.19 -20.30
N SER A 16 1.36 18.95 -19.55
CA SER A 16 2.71 19.35 -19.95
C SER A 16 3.68 18.18 -20.05
N GLU A 17 3.54 17.16 -19.22
CA GLU A 17 4.35 15.93 -19.30
C GLU A 17 3.97 15.11 -20.56
N LEU A 18 2.68 14.93 -20.82
CA LEU A 18 2.23 14.13 -21.95
C LEU A 18 2.51 14.80 -23.32
N PHE A 19 2.16 16.08 -23.46
CA PHE A 19 2.19 16.80 -24.73
C PHE A 19 3.39 17.74 -24.89
N GLY A 20 4.14 18.00 -23.81
CA GLY A 20 5.19 18.98 -23.79
C GLY A 20 4.68 20.42 -23.70
N HIS A 21 5.58 21.36 -23.59
CA HIS A 21 5.25 22.77 -23.49
C HIS A 21 6.26 23.68 -24.24
N GLU A 22 5.77 24.81 -24.71
CA GLU A 22 6.62 25.88 -25.24
C GLU A 22 7.12 26.78 -24.10
N LYS A 23 8.25 27.44 -24.33
CA LYS A 23 8.80 28.43 -23.38
C LYS A 23 7.75 29.52 -23.09
N GLY A 24 7.52 29.79 -21.79
CA GLY A 24 6.59 30.83 -21.32
C GLY A 24 5.13 30.42 -21.30
N SER A 25 4.79 29.16 -21.53
CA SER A 25 3.40 28.69 -21.54
C SER A 25 2.71 28.71 -20.16
N PHE A 26 3.49 28.67 -19.07
CA PHE A 26 3.02 28.82 -17.68
C PHE A 26 4.16 29.35 -16.79
N THR A 27 3.83 29.76 -15.57
CA THR A 27 4.82 30.18 -14.56
C THR A 27 5.75 29.05 -14.24
N GLY A 28 7.04 29.16 -14.66
CA GLY A 28 8.06 28.09 -14.50
C GLY A 28 8.46 27.42 -15.82
N ALA A 29 7.80 27.67 -16.93
CA ALA A 29 8.19 27.17 -18.27
C ALA A 29 9.37 28.00 -18.83
N THR A 30 10.55 27.84 -18.25
CA THR A 30 11.76 28.61 -18.62
C THR A 30 12.37 28.17 -19.97
N SER A 31 12.10 26.94 -20.39
CA SER A 31 12.54 26.36 -21.67
C SER A 31 11.43 25.52 -22.28
N MET A 32 11.55 25.20 -23.56
CA MET A 32 10.69 24.23 -24.25
C MET A 32 11.02 22.81 -23.74
N LYS A 33 9.98 22.00 -23.54
CA LYS A 33 10.10 20.58 -23.17
C LYS A 33 9.32 19.69 -24.14
N ARG A 34 9.92 18.61 -24.62
CA ARG A 34 9.22 17.58 -25.37
C ARG A 34 8.35 16.73 -24.46
N GLY A 35 7.12 16.44 -24.92
CA GLY A 35 6.20 15.56 -24.21
C GLY A 35 6.45 14.07 -24.45
N GLN A 36 5.81 13.23 -23.65
CA GLN A 36 5.94 11.78 -23.74
C GLN A 36 5.39 11.20 -25.06
N PHE A 37 4.34 11.79 -25.63
CA PHE A 37 3.87 11.42 -26.97
C PHE A 37 4.93 11.67 -28.05
N GLU A 38 5.65 12.79 -27.99
CA GLU A 38 6.73 13.10 -28.92
C GLU A 38 7.95 12.17 -28.71
N GLN A 39 8.22 11.78 -27.47
CA GLN A 39 9.33 10.85 -27.13
C GLN A 39 9.03 9.42 -27.56
N ALA A 40 7.75 9.04 -27.58
CA ALA A 40 7.29 7.71 -27.99
C ALA A 40 7.07 7.56 -29.49
N ASP A 41 7.35 8.60 -30.28
CA ASP A 41 7.16 8.57 -31.74
C ASP A 41 7.91 7.40 -32.40
N GLY A 42 7.23 6.66 -33.26
CA GLY A 42 7.72 5.41 -33.85
C GLY A 42 7.78 4.22 -32.87
N GLY A 43 7.25 4.36 -31.64
CA GLY A 43 7.35 3.37 -30.60
C GLY A 43 6.04 3.10 -29.85
N THR A 44 6.16 2.80 -28.56
CA THR A 44 5.02 2.46 -27.70
C THR A 44 4.98 3.37 -26.48
N LEU A 45 3.81 3.97 -26.23
CA LEU A 45 3.48 4.73 -25.01
C LEU A 45 2.59 3.88 -24.09
N PHE A 46 3.04 3.64 -22.87
CA PHE A 46 2.27 2.95 -21.85
C PHE A 46 1.74 3.97 -20.84
N LEU A 47 0.41 4.09 -20.76
CA LEU A 47 -0.29 4.97 -19.83
C LEU A 47 -0.82 4.14 -18.67
N ASP A 48 -0.13 4.18 -17.55
CA ASP A 48 -0.54 3.51 -16.31
C ASP A 48 -1.48 4.39 -15.49
N GLU A 49 -2.49 3.80 -14.85
CA GLU A 49 -3.53 4.46 -14.05
C GLU A 49 -4.27 5.57 -14.84
N ILE A 50 -4.68 5.25 -16.08
CA ILE A 50 -5.31 6.24 -16.97
C ILE A 50 -6.61 6.84 -16.41
N ALA A 51 -7.30 6.13 -15.53
CA ALA A 51 -8.52 6.62 -14.86
C ALA A 51 -8.27 7.78 -13.88
N ASP A 52 -7.03 8.08 -13.54
CA ASP A 52 -6.68 9.20 -12.65
C ASP A 52 -6.45 10.52 -13.39
N MET A 53 -6.55 10.52 -14.72
CA MET A 53 -6.50 11.73 -15.51
C MET A 53 -7.78 12.55 -15.37
N SER A 54 -7.66 13.88 -15.37
CA SER A 54 -8.82 14.79 -15.50
C SER A 54 -9.53 14.64 -16.83
N LEU A 55 -10.82 14.94 -16.88
CA LEU A 55 -11.64 14.88 -18.11
C LEU A 55 -11.06 15.74 -19.24
N ASN A 56 -10.42 16.86 -18.90
CA ASN A 56 -9.77 17.72 -19.89
C ASN A 56 -8.55 17.05 -20.52
N THR A 57 -7.71 16.41 -19.71
CA THR A 57 -6.55 15.64 -20.20
C THR A 57 -6.99 14.44 -21.02
N GLN A 58 -8.04 13.73 -20.57
CA GLN A 58 -8.65 12.63 -21.32
C GLN A 58 -9.12 13.06 -22.73
N ALA A 59 -9.74 14.24 -22.84
CA ALA A 59 -10.17 14.79 -24.13
C ALA A 59 -8.99 15.07 -25.09
N LYS A 60 -7.87 15.56 -24.56
CA LYS A 60 -6.65 15.79 -25.35
C LYS A 60 -5.98 14.49 -25.77
N VAL A 61 -5.92 13.50 -24.87
CA VAL A 61 -5.41 12.15 -25.18
C VAL A 61 -6.26 11.53 -26.30
N LEU A 62 -7.59 11.62 -26.20
CA LEU A 62 -8.48 11.12 -27.24
C LEU A 62 -8.17 11.72 -28.61
N ARG A 63 -8.02 13.06 -28.69
CA ARG A 63 -7.67 13.75 -29.94
C ARG A 63 -6.32 13.27 -30.47
N ALA A 64 -5.31 13.17 -29.64
CA ALA A 64 -3.99 12.67 -30.06
C ALA A 64 -4.05 11.23 -30.60
N LEU A 65 -4.91 10.38 -30.01
CA LEU A 65 -5.13 9.00 -30.50
C LEU A 65 -5.92 8.92 -31.82
N GLN A 66 -6.86 9.85 -32.02
CA GLN A 66 -7.71 9.86 -33.25
C GLN A 66 -7.00 10.47 -34.43
N GLU A 67 -6.36 11.64 -34.21
CA GLU A 67 -5.78 12.46 -35.23
C GLU A 67 -4.30 12.18 -35.49
N GLN A 68 -3.65 11.40 -34.62
CA GLN A 68 -2.20 11.13 -34.62
C GLN A 68 -1.36 12.42 -34.65
N GLN A 69 -1.91 13.49 -34.06
CA GLN A 69 -1.27 14.79 -33.98
C GLN A 69 -1.77 15.56 -32.76
N PHE A 70 -0.94 16.45 -32.26
CA PHE A 70 -1.28 17.33 -31.13
C PHE A 70 -0.44 18.61 -31.17
N THR A 71 -0.75 19.56 -30.26
CA THR A 71 0.06 20.77 -30.04
C THR A 71 0.63 20.74 -28.64
N ARG A 72 1.83 21.28 -28.45
CA ARG A 72 2.37 21.51 -27.10
C ARG A 72 1.54 22.55 -26.36
N VAL A 73 1.58 22.49 -25.04
CA VAL A 73 0.94 23.49 -24.17
C VAL A 73 1.52 24.88 -24.49
N GLY A 74 0.65 25.84 -24.79
CA GLY A 74 1.04 27.20 -25.21
C GLY A 74 1.57 27.31 -26.65
N GLY A 75 1.62 26.20 -27.40
CA GLY A 75 2.06 26.18 -28.80
C GLY A 75 0.90 26.11 -29.80
N THR A 76 1.18 26.47 -31.03
CA THR A 76 0.23 26.39 -32.18
C THR A 76 0.69 25.40 -33.26
N LYS A 77 1.93 24.92 -33.12
CA LYS A 77 2.51 23.99 -34.13
C LYS A 77 1.94 22.60 -33.91
N LEU A 78 1.31 22.05 -34.96
CA LEU A 78 0.88 20.64 -35.00
C LEU A 78 2.08 19.71 -35.11
N LEU A 79 2.16 18.75 -34.24
CA LEU A 79 3.16 17.69 -34.18
C LEU A 79 2.48 16.38 -34.56
N LYS A 80 2.93 15.72 -35.60
CA LYS A 80 2.47 14.39 -35.99
C LYS A 80 3.31 13.33 -35.31
N VAL A 81 2.66 12.28 -34.81
CA VAL A 81 3.31 11.14 -34.17
C VAL A 81 2.64 9.83 -34.57
N ASP A 82 3.44 8.80 -34.68
CA ASP A 82 2.97 7.41 -34.88
C ASP A 82 3.32 6.61 -33.63
N VAL A 83 2.34 6.46 -32.72
CA VAL A 83 2.55 5.86 -31.41
C VAL A 83 1.55 4.74 -31.16
N ARG A 84 2.07 3.56 -30.85
CA ARG A 84 1.24 2.48 -30.29
C ARG A 84 0.95 2.79 -28.82
N VAL A 85 -0.34 2.86 -28.43
CA VAL A 85 -0.73 3.14 -27.06
C VAL A 85 -1.20 1.87 -26.34
N LEU A 86 -0.68 1.65 -25.15
CA LEU A 86 -1.17 0.70 -24.16
C LEU A 86 -1.66 1.47 -22.96
N ALA A 87 -2.83 1.14 -22.43
CA ALA A 87 -3.40 1.79 -21.25
C ALA A 87 -3.68 0.75 -20.16
N ALA A 88 -3.43 1.10 -18.92
CA ALA A 88 -3.76 0.28 -17.76
C ALA A 88 -4.55 1.09 -16.72
N SER A 89 -5.41 0.40 -15.99
CA SER A 89 -6.13 0.96 -14.85
C SER A 89 -6.41 -0.13 -13.82
N ASN A 90 -6.35 0.23 -12.55
CA ASN A 90 -6.82 -0.59 -11.44
C ASN A 90 -8.32 -0.37 -11.14
N LYS A 91 -8.94 0.64 -11.77
CA LYS A 91 -10.36 0.98 -11.61
C LYS A 91 -11.21 0.33 -12.70
N ASP A 92 -12.44 0.04 -12.35
CA ASP A 92 -13.47 -0.37 -13.30
C ASP A 92 -13.91 0.86 -14.12
N LEU A 93 -13.43 0.97 -15.35
CA LEU A 93 -13.67 2.14 -16.19
C LEU A 93 -15.16 2.35 -16.52
N ILE A 94 -15.96 1.29 -16.55
CA ILE A 94 -17.41 1.42 -16.78
C ILE A 94 -18.05 2.15 -15.61
N LYS A 95 -17.70 1.79 -14.39
CA LYS A 95 -18.18 2.51 -13.20
C LYS A 95 -17.67 3.95 -13.13
N GLU A 96 -16.47 4.22 -13.60
CA GLU A 96 -15.93 5.59 -13.64
C GLU A 96 -16.66 6.43 -14.72
N ILE A 97 -17.12 5.83 -15.83
CA ILE A 97 -18.00 6.48 -16.81
C ILE A 97 -19.36 6.82 -16.19
N GLU A 98 -19.99 5.88 -15.49
CA GLU A 98 -21.26 6.11 -14.79
C GLU A 98 -21.20 7.27 -13.77
N LYS A 99 -20.04 7.44 -13.11
CA LYS A 99 -19.78 8.55 -12.19
C LYS A 99 -19.42 9.87 -12.89
N GLY A 100 -19.26 9.88 -14.20
CA GLY A 100 -18.81 11.03 -14.97
C GLY A 100 -17.33 11.40 -14.75
N LEU A 101 -16.50 10.46 -14.27
CA LEU A 101 -15.08 10.66 -14.03
C LEU A 101 -14.18 10.15 -15.16
N PHE A 102 -14.74 9.35 -16.09
CA PHE A 102 -14.04 8.89 -17.27
C PHE A 102 -14.93 9.09 -18.52
N ARG A 103 -14.31 9.45 -19.63
CA ARG A 103 -15.02 9.69 -20.89
C ARG A 103 -15.30 8.38 -21.62
N GLU A 104 -16.54 8.20 -22.04
CA GLU A 104 -17.01 7.03 -22.78
C GLU A 104 -16.32 6.91 -24.16
N ASP A 105 -16.11 8.04 -24.85
CA ASP A 105 -15.46 8.07 -26.16
C ASP A 105 -13.99 7.63 -26.10
N LEU A 106 -13.27 8.01 -25.04
CA LEU A 106 -11.90 7.56 -24.81
C LEU A 106 -11.86 6.06 -24.47
N PHE A 107 -12.81 5.57 -23.66
CA PHE A 107 -12.92 4.15 -23.33
C PHE A 107 -13.03 3.30 -24.60
N TYR A 108 -13.95 3.60 -25.50
CA TYR A 108 -14.10 2.83 -26.74
C TYR A 108 -12.87 2.92 -27.65
N ARG A 109 -12.13 4.03 -27.64
CA ARG A 109 -10.90 4.18 -28.43
C ARG A 109 -9.75 3.32 -27.89
N LEU A 110 -9.68 3.12 -26.56
CA LEU A 110 -8.64 2.33 -25.91
C LEU A 110 -8.98 0.85 -25.81
N ASN A 111 -10.24 0.52 -25.55
CA ASN A 111 -10.72 -0.84 -25.30
C ASN A 111 -10.91 -1.68 -26.57
N VAL A 112 -9.93 -1.66 -27.47
CA VAL A 112 -9.97 -2.45 -28.71
C VAL A 112 -9.56 -3.90 -28.44
N VAL A 113 -8.53 -4.11 -27.63
CA VAL A 113 -8.07 -5.45 -27.20
C VAL A 113 -7.91 -5.44 -25.67
N PRO A 114 -8.98 -5.83 -24.94
CA PRO A 114 -8.92 -5.88 -23.49
C PRO A 114 -8.07 -7.06 -23.00
N ILE A 115 -7.19 -6.78 -22.03
CA ILE A 115 -6.38 -7.79 -21.33
C ILE A 115 -6.71 -7.69 -19.86
N ILE A 116 -7.32 -8.75 -19.31
CA ILE A 116 -7.65 -8.85 -17.89
C ILE A 116 -6.53 -9.61 -17.19
N VAL A 117 -5.85 -8.95 -16.27
CA VAL A 117 -4.82 -9.57 -15.43
C VAL A 117 -5.47 -10.08 -14.16
N PRO A 118 -5.56 -11.42 -13.94
CA PRO A 118 -6.19 -11.97 -12.74
C PRO A 118 -5.38 -11.61 -11.50
N PRO A 119 -6.04 -11.36 -10.34
CA PRO A 119 -5.36 -11.14 -9.08
C PRO A 119 -4.68 -12.42 -8.57
N LEU A 120 -3.72 -12.28 -7.67
CA LEU A 120 -2.90 -13.41 -7.20
C LEU A 120 -3.73 -14.51 -6.49
N ARG A 121 -4.83 -14.15 -5.83
CA ARG A 121 -5.79 -15.11 -5.23
C ARG A 121 -6.44 -16.08 -6.24
N GLU A 122 -6.48 -15.72 -7.51
CA GLU A 122 -7.04 -16.53 -8.60
C GLU A 122 -5.98 -17.39 -9.31
N ARG A 123 -4.67 -17.21 -8.95
CA ARG A 123 -3.54 -17.98 -9.48
C ARG A 123 -2.60 -18.38 -8.36
N ARG A 124 -3.16 -19.05 -7.35
CA ARG A 124 -2.44 -19.45 -6.11
C ARG A 124 -1.28 -20.41 -6.38
N GLU A 125 -1.32 -21.13 -7.48
CA GLU A 125 -0.25 -21.99 -7.98
C GLU A 125 1.03 -21.23 -8.34
N ASP A 126 0.94 -19.94 -8.67
CA ASP A 126 2.11 -19.11 -8.97
C ASP A 126 2.86 -18.67 -7.69
N VAL A 127 2.18 -18.67 -6.53
CA VAL A 127 2.74 -18.18 -5.27
C VAL A 127 4.08 -18.83 -4.92
N PRO A 128 4.24 -20.17 -4.98
CA PRO A 128 5.52 -20.81 -4.68
C PRO A 128 6.65 -20.41 -5.63
N LEU A 129 6.35 -20.21 -6.91
CA LEU A 129 7.33 -19.78 -7.92
C LEU A 129 7.77 -18.34 -7.68
N LEU A 130 6.81 -17.46 -7.42
CA LEU A 130 7.05 -16.04 -7.12
C LEU A 130 7.88 -15.88 -5.84
N ILE A 131 7.58 -16.64 -4.79
CA ILE A 131 8.34 -16.62 -3.54
C ILE A 131 9.79 -17.00 -3.80
N ARG A 132 10.05 -18.11 -4.48
CA ARG A 132 11.42 -18.54 -4.81
C ARG A 132 12.16 -17.49 -5.63
N HIS A 133 11.48 -16.88 -6.59
CA HIS A 133 12.04 -15.81 -7.41
C HIS A 133 12.45 -14.61 -6.56
N PHE A 134 11.55 -14.10 -5.71
CA PHE A 134 11.84 -12.93 -4.87
C PHE A 134 12.92 -13.22 -3.83
N MET A 135 12.92 -14.41 -3.22
CA MET A 135 14.00 -14.80 -2.31
C MET A 135 15.36 -14.79 -3.00
N LYS A 136 15.44 -15.30 -4.23
CA LYS A 136 16.67 -15.28 -5.02
C LYS A 136 17.11 -13.85 -5.33
N VAL A 137 16.20 -13.02 -5.84
CA VAL A 137 16.47 -11.61 -6.16
C VAL A 137 16.99 -10.86 -4.94
N HIS A 138 16.31 -10.96 -3.79
CA HIS A 138 16.73 -10.25 -2.56
C HIS A 138 18.05 -10.81 -2.00
N ALA A 139 18.30 -12.12 -2.12
CA ALA A 139 19.58 -12.70 -1.72
C ALA A 139 20.73 -12.13 -2.55
N GLU A 140 20.55 -12.02 -3.87
CA GLU A 140 21.56 -11.48 -4.79
C GLU A 140 21.76 -9.97 -4.62
N GLU A 141 20.67 -9.17 -4.52
CA GLU A 141 20.73 -7.72 -4.42
C GLU A 141 21.28 -7.22 -3.08
N GLN A 142 20.95 -7.92 -1.98
CA GLN A 142 21.30 -7.48 -0.61
C GLN A 142 22.42 -8.31 0.03
N GLY A 143 22.98 -9.30 -0.68
CA GLY A 143 24.02 -10.18 -0.15
C GLY A 143 23.54 -11.05 1.01
N LEU A 144 22.24 -11.33 1.10
CA LEU A 144 21.64 -12.14 2.15
C LEU A 144 21.81 -13.63 1.84
N ARG A 145 21.89 -14.45 2.88
CA ARG A 145 21.84 -15.88 2.70
C ARG A 145 20.44 -16.31 2.27
N MET A 146 20.39 -17.21 1.27
CA MET A 146 19.13 -17.87 0.91
C MET A 146 18.56 -18.59 2.13
N LYS A 147 17.27 -18.42 2.34
CA LYS A 147 16.51 -19.16 3.36
C LYS A 147 15.63 -20.20 2.69
N GLU A 148 15.19 -21.16 3.45
CA GLU A 148 14.18 -22.13 3.02
C GLU A 148 12.82 -21.74 3.62
N ILE A 149 11.75 -22.21 2.99
CA ILE A 149 10.39 -22.04 3.50
C ILE A 149 9.87 -23.41 3.89
N SER A 150 9.39 -23.55 5.12
CA SER A 150 8.80 -24.81 5.55
C SER A 150 7.54 -25.14 4.73
N PRO A 151 7.21 -26.42 4.52
CA PRO A 151 5.98 -26.80 3.80
C PRO A 151 4.72 -26.16 4.38
N ASP A 152 4.62 -26.07 5.71
CA ASP A 152 3.49 -25.48 6.41
C ASP A 152 3.40 -23.95 6.15
N ALA A 153 4.55 -23.25 6.12
CA ALA A 153 4.59 -21.83 5.76
C ALA A 153 4.14 -21.61 4.31
N MET A 154 4.52 -22.50 3.39
CA MET A 154 4.09 -22.43 2.00
C MET A 154 2.58 -22.57 1.85
N ILE A 155 1.94 -23.46 2.63
CA ILE A 155 0.48 -23.61 2.67
C ILE A 155 -0.17 -22.31 3.14
N VAL A 156 0.37 -21.67 4.19
CA VAL A 156 -0.14 -20.38 4.69
C VAL A 156 -0.09 -19.31 3.60
N PHE A 157 1.01 -19.21 2.86
CA PHE A 157 1.14 -18.23 1.76
C PHE A 157 0.16 -18.51 0.61
N GLN A 158 -0.07 -19.77 0.24
CA GLN A 158 -1.00 -20.13 -0.82
C GLN A 158 -2.46 -19.88 -0.45
N GLN A 159 -2.81 -19.97 0.84
CA GLN A 159 -4.17 -19.75 1.32
C GLN A 159 -4.51 -18.27 1.50
N TYR A 160 -3.53 -17.40 1.60
CA TYR A 160 -3.75 -15.97 1.79
C TYR A 160 -4.26 -15.30 0.50
N ASP A 161 -5.12 -14.28 0.64
CA ASP A 161 -5.82 -13.66 -0.50
C ASP A 161 -5.02 -12.59 -1.24
N TRP A 162 -3.90 -12.16 -0.70
CA TRP A 162 -2.98 -11.21 -1.33
C TRP A 162 -3.68 -9.94 -1.86
N PRO A 163 -4.33 -9.12 -1.03
CA PRO A 163 -5.03 -7.91 -1.49
C PRO A 163 -4.10 -6.93 -2.21
N GLY A 164 -2.82 -6.86 -1.84
CA GLY A 164 -1.78 -6.09 -2.53
C GLY A 164 -1.06 -6.88 -3.63
N ASN A 165 -1.57 -8.07 -3.99
CA ASN A 165 -1.06 -8.93 -5.06
C ASN A 165 0.46 -9.18 -4.95
N ILE A 166 1.16 -9.13 -6.08
CA ILE A 166 2.60 -9.42 -6.16
C ILE A 166 3.44 -8.38 -5.40
N ARG A 167 2.98 -7.13 -5.30
CA ARG A 167 3.70 -6.10 -4.51
C ARG A 167 3.71 -6.44 -3.03
N GLU A 168 2.59 -6.88 -2.48
CA GLU A 168 2.50 -7.32 -1.09
C GLU A 168 3.36 -8.56 -0.84
N LEU A 169 3.27 -9.55 -1.73
CA LEU A 169 4.09 -10.75 -1.66
C LEU A 169 5.59 -10.44 -1.65
N ARG A 170 6.06 -9.62 -2.59
CA ARG A 170 7.46 -9.19 -2.66
C ARG A 170 7.93 -8.52 -1.37
N ASN A 171 7.17 -7.53 -0.87
CA ASN A 171 7.51 -6.81 0.35
C ASN A 171 7.50 -7.72 1.59
N LEU A 172 6.58 -8.69 1.63
CA LEU A 172 6.54 -9.68 2.71
C LEU A 172 7.78 -10.57 2.69
N ILE A 173 8.15 -11.09 1.52
CA ILE A 173 9.33 -11.95 1.38
C ILE A 173 10.60 -11.17 1.73
N GLU A 174 10.77 -9.94 1.28
CA GLU A 174 11.89 -9.08 1.65
C GLU A 174 11.98 -8.93 3.18
N ARG A 175 10.88 -8.60 3.83
CA ARG A 175 10.82 -8.49 5.29
C ARG A 175 11.19 -9.79 6.01
N LEU A 176 10.69 -10.94 5.54
CA LEU A 176 11.01 -12.24 6.10
C LEU A 176 12.47 -12.64 5.89
N MET A 177 13.05 -12.31 4.74
CA MET A 177 14.47 -12.54 4.48
C MET A 177 15.37 -11.79 5.47
N ILE A 178 14.98 -10.58 5.87
CA ILE A 178 15.72 -9.74 6.80
C ILE A 178 15.46 -10.15 8.26
N MET A 179 14.20 -10.33 8.64
CA MET A 179 13.80 -10.38 10.06
C MET A 179 13.65 -11.80 10.62
N ALA A 180 13.38 -12.82 9.80
CA ALA A 180 13.20 -14.17 10.31
C ALA A 180 14.50 -14.71 10.91
N PRO A 181 14.52 -15.18 12.15
CA PRO A 181 15.70 -15.84 12.72
C PRO A 181 15.92 -17.20 12.05
N GLY A 182 17.18 -17.54 11.79
CA GLY A 182 17.56 -18.84 11.24
C GLY A 182 17.43 -18.98 9.73
N PRO A 183 17.77 -20.19 9.22
CA PRO A 183 17.81 -20.49 7.79
C PRO A 183 16.45 -20.89 7.20
N VAL A 184 15.46 -21.22 8.03
CA VAL A 184 14.11 -21.67 7.60
C VAL A 184 13.05 -20.70 8.10
N ILE A 185 12.12 -20.33 7.21
CA ILE A 185 10.94 -19.52 7.52
C ILE A 185 9.79 -20.46 7.86
N GLU A 186 9.34 -20.38 9.11
CA GLU A 186 8.28 -21.24 9.66
C GLU A 186 6.89 -20.63 9.50
N ALA A 187 5.85 -21.46 9.57
CA ALA A 187 4.45 -21.03 9.45
C ALA A 187 4.05 -19.94 10.46
N ALA A 188 4.58 -19.99 11.69
CA ALA A 188 4.32 -18.98 12.71
C ALA A 188 4.83 -17.59 12.29
N GLN A 189 6.01 -17.50 11.67
CA GLN A 189 6.61 -16.27 11.18
C GLN A 189 5.84 -15.73 9.97
N ALA A 190 5.43 -16.62 9.07
CA ALA A 190 4.57 -16.30 7.94
C ALA A 190 3.23 -15.69 8.40
N GLY A 191 2.55 -16.36 9.33
CA GLY A 191 1.26 -15.91 9.88
C GLY A 191 1.34 -14.57 10.61
N LEU A 192 2.31 -14.36 11.48
CA LEU A 192 2.54 -13.09 12.19
C LEU A 192 2.84 -11.95 11.20
N SER A 193 3.62 -12.22 10.16
CA SER A 193 3.97 -11.22 9.16
C SER A 193 2.81 -10.84 8.25
N LEU A 194 1.87 -11.74 7.99
CA LEU A 194 0.63 -11.48 7.25
C LEU A 194 -0.38 -10.67 8.09
N GLN A 195 -0.42 -10.89 9.40
CA GLN A 195 -1.30 -10.14 10.32
C GLN A 195 -0.80 -8.73 10.60
N ALA A 196 0.50 -8.47 10.52
CA ALA A 196 1.10 -7.16 10.66
C ALA A 196 0.85 -6.29 9.41
N ARG A 197 -0.43 -5.90 9.17
CA ARG A 197 -0.79 -4.94 8.11
C ARG A 197 -0.16 -3.58 8.40
N PRO A 198 0.39 -2.86 7.40
CA PRO A 198 0.65 -1.43 7.54
C PRO A 198 -0.68 -0.72 7.82
N ILE A 199 -0.70 0.09 8.86
CA ILE A 199 -1.82 0.97 9.20
C ILE A 199 -1.99 1.95 8.04
N GLY A 200 -2.94 1.70 7.13
CA GLY A 200 -3.15 2.60 5.97
C GLY A 200 -4.10 2.14 4.88
N SER A 201 -4.99 1.18 5.09
CA SER A 201 -6.05 0.89 4.10
C SER A 201 -7.37 0.62 4.80
N THR A 202 -8.22 1.63 4.75
CA THR A 202 -9.64 1.55 5.06
C THR A 202 -10.34 0.68 4.01
N SER A 203 -10.71 -0.54 4.38
CA SER A 203 -11.76 -1.32 3.72
C SER A 203 -12.52 -2.06 4.82
N GLN A 204 -13.75 -1.63 5.02
CA GLN A 204 -14.71 -2.27 5.91
C GLN A 204 -15.03 -3.66 5.39
N THR A 205 -14.65 -4.69 6.13
CA THR A 205 -15.26 -6.01 6.03
C THR A 205 -15.28 -6.60 7.45
N THR A 206 -16.46 -6.88 7.89
CA THR A 206 -16.83 -7.49 9.19
C THR A 206 -16.25 -8.88 9.30
N THR A 207 -15.31 -9.10 10.23
CA THR A 207 -14.96 -10.39 10.83
C THR A 207 -14.26 -10.18 12.18
N PRO A 208 -14.24 -11.15 13.09
CA PRO A 208 -14.18 -10.93 14.53
C PRO A 208 -12.88 -10.25 14.97
N THR A 209 -13.03 -9.22 15.72
CA THR A 209 -12.05 -8.34 16.34
C THR A 209 -11.00 -9.12 17.15
N PRO A 210 -9.68 -9.03 16.85
CA PRO A 210 -8.70 -9.17 17.90
C PRO A 210 -8.88 -7.95 18.81
N THR A 211 -9.03 -8.18 20.08
CA THR A 211 -9.20 -7.17 21.15
C THR A 211 -8.08 -6.14 21.04
N VAL A 212 -8.33 -5.07 20.31
CA VAL A 212 -7.50 -3.86 20.35
C VAL A 212 -7.72 -3.30 21.72
N ASN A 213 -6.66 -3.18 22.50
CA ASN A 213 -6.69 -2.65 23.85
C ASN A 213 -7.37 -1.26 23.80
N PRO A 214 -8.53 -1.06 24.44
CA PRO A 214 -9.31 0.19 24.32
C PRO A 214 -8.55 1.45 24.71
N LEU A 215 -7.41 1.31 25.39
CA LEU A 215 -6.51 2.41 25.75
C LEU A 215 -5.85 3.11 24.53
N PHE A 216 -5.75 2.46 23.38
CA PHE A 216 -5.16 3.10 22.18
C PHE A 216 -6.19 3.80 21.28
N THR A 217 -7.49 3.66 21.60
CA THR A 217 -8.59 4.27 20.84
C THR A 217 -9.22 5.46 21.58
N GLN A 218 -8.86 5.68 22.85
CA GLN A 218 -9.34 6.83 23.64
C GLN A 218 -8.46 8.06 23.42
N SER A 219 -9.09 9.20 23.18
CA SER A 219 -8.46 10.50 23.23
C SER A 219 -8.32 10.98 24.67
N TYR A 220 -7.11 11.34 25.08
CA TYR A 220 -6.80 11.86 26.42
C TYR A 220 -6.44 13.34 26.33
N ASP A 221 -6.84 14.13 27.32
CA ASP A 221 -6.60 15.58 27.37
C ASP A 221 -5.12 15.91 27.60
N SER A 222 -4.35 15.00 28.19
CA SER A 222 -2.92 15.17 28.39
C SER A 222 -2.13 13.86 28.30
N LEU A 223 -0.83 13.97 28.00
CA LEU A 223 0.11 12.83 28.03
C LEU A 223 0.16 12.17 29.42
N ARG A 224 -0.07 12.94 30.47
CA ARG A 224 -0.13 12.46 31.87
C ARG A 224 -1.33 11.55 32.08
N ASP A 225 -2.51 11.92 31.54
CA ASP A 225 -3.73 11.13 31.66
C ASP A 225 -3.64 9.84 30.84
N ALA A 226 -3.10 9.90 29.64
CA ALA A 226 -2.81 8.72 28.81
C ALA A 226 -1.87 7.73 29.53
N ARG A 227 -0.82 8.24 30.16
CA ARG A 227 0.13 7.44 30.94
C ARG A 227 -0.52 6.81 32.17
N ASN A 228 -1.31 7.56 32.89
CA ASN A 228 -2.02 7.09 34.10
C ASN A 228 -3.03 5.99 33.72
N ALA A 229 -3.78 6.15 32.63
CA ALA A 229 -4.72 5.15 32.15
C ALA A 229 -4.01 3.84 31.74
N PHE A 230 -2.88 3.94 31.03
CA PHE A 230 -2.07 2.78 30.67
C PHE A 230 -1.50 2.07 31.91
N GLU A 231 -0.92 2.81 32.86
CA GLU A 231 -0.38 2.25 34.11
C GLU A 231 -1.49 1.56 34.94
N LYS A 232 -2.69 2.15 35.00
CA LYS A 232 -3.85 1.57 35.72
C LYS A 232 -4.23 0.20 35.11
N ASP A 233 -4.41 0.14 33.79
CA ASP A 233 -4.81 -1.10 33.13
C ASP A 233 -3.73 -2.18 33.22
N TYR A 234 -2.46 -1.78 33.05
CA TYR A 234 -1.34 -2.71 33.14
C TYR A 234 -1.18 -3.32 34.53
N ILE A 235 -1.30 -2.51 35.59
CA ILE A 235 -1.26 -2.98 36.97
C ILE A 235 -2.46 -3.88 37.26
N ALA A 236 -3.68 -3.51 36.85
CA ALA A 236 -4.88 -4.31 37.05
C ALA A 236 -4.79 -5.69 36.37
N ARG A 237 -4.20 -5.75 35.16
CA ARG A 237 -3.97 -7.01 34.45
C ARG A 237 -2.98 -7.89 35.18
N LYS A 238 -1.86 -7.34 35.65
CA LYS A 238 -0.84 -8.08 36.38
C LYS A 238 -1.32 -8.56 37.74
N LEU A 239 -2.17 -7.81 38.41
CA LEU A 239 -2.82 -8.25 39.65
C LEU A 239 -3.75 -9.43 39.40
N ARG A 240 -4.52 -9.43 38.30
CA ARG A 240 -5.38 -10.57 37.89
C ARG A 240 -4.56 -11.82 37.57
N GLU A 241 -3.45 -11.67 36.82
CA GLU A 241 -2.54 -12.77 36.49
C GLU A 241 -1.96 -13.46 37.77
N HIS A 242 -1.70 -12.69 38.82
CA HIS A 242 -1.18 -13.18 40.09
C HIS A 242 -2.24 -13.35 41.21
N HIS A 243 -3.51 -13.55 40.81
CA HIS A 243 -4.61 -13.76 41.74
C HIS A 243 -4.66 -12.70 42.87
N TRP A 244 -4.47 -11.44 42.53
CA TRP A 244 -4.49 -10.27 43.43
C TRP A 244 -3.40 -10.30 44.53
N ASN A 245 -2.36 -11.11 44.35
CA ASN A 245 -1.23 -11.19 45.27
C ASN A 245 -0.22 -10.06 45.01
N ILE A 246 -0.26 -9.01 45.81
CA ILE A 246 0.56 -7.80 45.66
C ILE A 246 2.06 -8.11 45.72
N SER A 247 2.51 -9.06 46.55
CA SER A 247 3.94 -9.41 46.68
C SER A 247 4.47 -10.04 45.39
N ARG A 248 3.78 -11.04 44.86
CA ARG A 248 4.15 -11.66 43.57
C ARG A 248 4.07 -10.68 42.41
N THR A 249 3.05 -9.82 42.40
CA THR A 249 2.91 -8.78 41.36
C THR A 249 4.03 -7.76 41.41
N SER A 250 4.48 -7.37 42.62
CA SER A 250 5.59 -6.42 42.77
C SER A 250 6.92 -7.00 42.27
N GLU A 251 7.17 -8.29 42.53
CA GLU A 251 8.33 -9.01 42.00
C GLU A 251 8.33 -9.10 40.47
N ASP A 252 7.20 -9.46 39.88
CA ASP A 252 7.05 -9.56 38.41
C ASP A 252 7.20 -8.20 37.74
N LEU A 253 6.65 -7.15 38.31
CA LEU A 253 6.78 -5.78 37.82
C LEU A 253 8.14 -5.14 38.12
N LYS A 254 9.01 -5.82 38.90
CA LYS A 254 10.31 -5.31 39.36
C LYS A 254 10.21 -3.94 40.03
N VAL A 255 9.17 -3.76 40.88
CA VAL A 255 8.95 -2.55 41.65
C VAL A 255 8.84 -2.90 43.12
N GLU A 256 9.20 -1.97 43.98
CA GLU A 256 9.08 -2.15 45.43
C GLU A 256 7.59 -2.25 45.84
N ARG A 257 7.27 -3.16 46.76
CA ARG A 257 5.89 -3.44 47.24
C ARG A 257 5.19 -2.18 47.75
N SER A 258 5.89 -1.32 48.47
CA SER A 258 5.41 -0.03 48.97
C SER A 258 5.05 0.93 47.81
N HIS A 259 5.86 0.93 46.76
CA HIS A 259 5.62 1.74 45.57
C HIS A 259 4.41 1.25 44.77
N LEU A 260 4.28 -0.07 44.56
CA LEU A 260 3.11 -0.66 43.91
C LEU A 260 1.81 -0.34 44.69
N HIS A 261 1.84 -0.47 46.00
CA HIS A 261 0.68 -0.16 46.87
C HIS A 261 0.24 1.31 46.74
N ARG A 262 1.19 2.25 46.65
CA ARG A 262 0.93 3.66 46.45
C ARG A 262 0.33 3.92 45.07
N LYS A 263 0.82 3.25 44.03
CA LYS A 263 0.29 3.38 42.63
C LYS A 263 -1.12 2.81 42.51
N ILE A 264 -1.41 1.67 43.13
CA ILE A 264 -2.76 1.08 43.17
C ILE A 264 -3.76 2.09 43.78
N LYS A 265 -3.39 2.74 44.85
CA LYS A 265 -4.23 3.75 45.52
C LYS A 265 -4.35 5.04 44.74
N LEU A 266 -3.25 5.51 44.11
CA LEU A 266 -3.21 6.76 43.31
C LEU A 266 -4.02 6.67 42.02
N LEU A 267 -3.97 5.50 41.37
CA LEU A 267 -4.63 5.23 40.08
C LEU A 267 -6.04 4.65 40.25
N ASP A 268 -6.50 4.50 41.48
CA ASP A 268 -7.82 3.95 41.83
C ASP A 268 -8.08 2.60 41.10
N VAL A 269 -7.15 1.66 41.30
CA VAL A 269 -7.29 0.29 40.76
C VAL A 269 -8.21 -0.48 41.69
N GLU A 270 -9.37 -0.89 41.19
CA GLU A 270 -10.33 -1.70 41.97
C GLU A 270 -9.70 -3.02 42.41
N MET A 271 -9.50 -3.16 43.69
CA MET A 271 -9.14 -4.42 44.35
C MET A 271 -10.45 -5.15 44.67
N ARG A 272 -10.84 -6.14 43.91
CA ARG A 272 -11.92 -7.03 44.31
C ARG A 272 -11.39 -8.04 45.31
N PRO A 273 -11.95 -8.11 46.51
CA PRO A 273 -11.91 -9.33 47.30
C PRO A 273 -12.86 -10.31 46.61
N GLU A 274 -12.37 -11.41 46.11
CA GLU A 274 -13.22 -12.54 45.83
C GLU A 274 -13.75 -13.11 47.13
N GLY A 275 -15.10 -13.19 47.23
CA GLY A 275 -15.79 -14.04 48.16
C GLY A 275 -15.78 -15.49 47.70
#